data_654389b9fb9be69e5df2f8b3b42490ba
#
_entry.id   654389b9fb9be69e5df2f8b3b42490ba
#
_cell.length_a   1.000
_cell.length_b   1.000
_cell.length_c   1.000
_cell.angle_alpha   90.00
_cell.angle_beta   90.00
_cell.angle_gamma   90.00
#
_symmetry.space_group_name_H-M   'P 1'
#
loop_
_entity.id
_entity.type
_entity.pdbx_description
1 polymer ?
#
loop_
_entity_poly.entity_id
_entity_poly.type
_entity_poly.pdbx_seq_one_letter_code
_entity_poly.pdbx_strand_id
1 'polypeptide(L)'
;MVGKTNQSSPSPLCAPDQKTPSEKATPANEQSENVGAIIARHKPLAWSILGLAFCRAGLIVGSYGSYRHSDEGVFSDGVMLVALAILAVLWLLIAITKCHLSHRVVRSIAFASILIEAFSLVMTGMLEIAPPEIDAAASRFLASTLCTLGGLACMSYWLRRARDCAAITAVIYAFGALFVSELLIFASIFMSEGVSCFYATALVLLQLPCMTLARKKPLACDIKTISSENDFFNFTKNTMTSKVFLATISVSIGMLACADGFLRGYPDGSSIAFRATTRFADLVLILAFCIAIIIFTCRQHHRVMTVGIFVTMEALACIALLCYSAWPDALDIGAIFTTNLNALLVGFSWYIILAFMSYGWRCPYYYAIAGWIVWLGCRGIARITLINVTAVSQNDLLMLAAVFTMIVISTQVAFVNFLNVRKFEAVPEEELAHQHEAVQASPVVKIMGLDDHHESLADVRQATMRHNAEEIGKQFLLSEREVEVLSLYALGWTQKRVAEELFISPGTAHAHIKRIYAKTGLHSRQEILDYMEKYTS
;
A
#
# COMPACT_ATOMS: atom_id res chain seq x y z
N MET A 1 53.99 57.79 34.97
CA MET A 1 54.91 57.07 35.85
C MET A 1 54.92 55.64 35.35
N VAL A 2 55.97 55.28 34.62
CA VAL A 2 57.14 54.54 35.02
C VAL A 2 56.75 53.13 35.44
N GLY A 3 57.23 52.05 34.82
CA GLY A 3 58.35 51.73 33.93
C GLY A 3 58.42 50.24 33.80
N LYS A 4 58.84 49.84 32.66
CA LYS A 4 60.07 49.08 32.33
C LYS A 4 60.05 47.58 32.70
N THR A 5 60.08 46.72 31.65
CA THR A 5 61.24 46.01 31.04
C THR A 5 61.69 44.78 31.82
N ASN A 6 61.84 43.58 31.23
CA ASN A 6 62.82 43.09 30.29
C ASN A 6 62.59 41.59 30.06
N GLN A 7 62.57 41.10 28.80
CA GLN A 7 63.59 40.27 28.12
C GLN A 7 64.19 39.11 28.92
N SER A 8 63.96 37.86 28.42
CA SER A 8 65.04 37.02 27.81
C SER A 8 64.53 35.62 27.48
N SER A 9 64.68 35.23 26.21
CA SER A 9 64.81 33.84 25.79
C SER A 9 66.27 33.37 26.07
N PRO A 10 66.59 32.07 26.09
CA PRO A 10 66.53 31.14 24.95
C PRO A 10 66.22 29.68 25.28
N SER A 11 65.97 28.91 24.20
CA SER A 11 65.92 27.46 24.05
C SER A 11 67.18 26.73 24.54
N PRO A 12 67.33 25.34 24.55
CA PRO A 12 66.67 24.36 23.70
C PRO A 12 66.38 22.95 24.33
N LEU A 13 65.74 22.08 23.52
CA LEU A 13 65.90 20.59 23.47
C LEU A 13 65.51 19.76 24.69
N CYS A 14 64.39 19.02 24.56
CA CYS A 14 64.33 17.57 24.66
C CYS A 14 62.92 17.10 24.30
N ALA A 15 62.82 16.33 23.22
CA ALA A 15 61.69 15.47 22.97
C ALA A 15 61.76 14.28 23.93
N PRO A 16 60.65 13.82 24.46
CA PRO A 16 60.43 12.41 24.61
C PRO A 16 59.07 11.95 24.11
N ASP A 17 59.18 10.86 23.35
CA ASP A 17 58.22 9.78 23.26
C ASP A 17 56.73 10.10 23.08
N GLN A 18 56.33 10.12 21.82
CA GLN A 18 55.01 9.77 21.40
C GLN A 18 54.70 8.31 21.81
N LYS A 19 54.06 8.13 22.95
CA LYS A 19 53.20 6.96 23.21
C LYS A 19 51.84 7.21 22.61
N THR A 20 51.63 6.66 21.42
CA THR A 20 50.31 6.38 20.89
C THR A 20 49.53 5.54 21.89
N PRO A 21 48.38 6.00 22.39
CA PRO A 21 47.46 5.07 23.01
C PRO A 21 46.87 4.22 21.89
N SER A 22 47.21 2.95 21.85
CA SER A 22 46.48 1.93 21.13
C SER A 22 45.06 1.96 21.69
N GLU A 23 44.17 2.59 20.94
CA GLU A 23 42.75 2.50 21.11
C GLU A 23 42.35 1.05 20.77
N LYS A 24 42.42 0.21 21.80
CA LYS A 24 41.73 -1.06 21.78
C LYS A 24 40.26 -0.71 21.61
N ALA A 25 39.76 -0.83 20.37
CA ALA A 25 38.35 -0.94 20.08
C ALA A 25 37.82 -2.10 20.94
N THR A 26 37.23 -1.77 22.06
CA THR A 26 36.43 -2.68 22.85
C THR A 26 35.30 -3.10 21.93
N PRO A 27 35.08 -4.41 21.70
CA PRO A 27 33.90 -4.84 20.95
C PRO A 27 32.69 -4.30 21.69
N ALA A 28 31.88 -3.53 20.96
CA ALA A 28 30.61 -3.00 21.45
C ALA A 28 29.86 -4.15 22.11
N ASN A 29 29.62 -3.99 23.37
CA ASN A 29 28.84 -4.86 24.22
C ASN A 29 27.49 -5.05 23.48
N GLU A 30 27.30 -6.17 22.80
CA GLU A 30 25.99 -6.66 22.40
C GLU A 30 25.25 -6.92 23.69
N GLN A 31 24.62 -5.85 24.20
CA GLN A 31 23.67 -5.97 25.28
C GLN A 31 22.60 -6.92 24.77
N SER A 32 22.58 -8.13 25.32
CA SER A 32 21.48 -9.05 25.17
C SER A 32 20.23 -8.29 25.56
N GLU A 33 19.50 -7.74 24.57
CA GLU A 33 18.25 -7.04 24.84
C GLU A 33 17.37 -8.02 25.61
N ASN A 34 16.94 -7.60 26.79
CA ASN A 34 16.10 -8.39 27.66
C ASN A 34 14.81 -8.72 26.88
N VAL A 35 14.46 -10.00 26.70
CA VAL A 35 13.27 -10.47 25.98
C VAL A 35 12.02 -9.69 26.40
N GLY A 36 11.92 -9.30 27.67
CA GLY A 36 10.85 -8.46 28.19
C GLY A 36 10.81 -7.05 27.55
N ALA A 37 11.96 -6.45 27.23
CA ALA A 37 12.04 -5.16 26.57
C ALA A 37 11.60 -5.24 25.09
N ILE A 38 12.01 -6.31 24.40
CA ILE A 38 11.58 -6.58 23.01
C ILE A 38 10.07 -6.77 22.96
N ILE A 39 9.49 -7.61 23.84
CA ILE A 39 8.04 -7.82 23.93
C ILE A 39 7.32 -6.50 24.24
N ALA A 40 7.81 -5.69 25.16
CA ALA A 40 7.20 -4.41 25.53
C ALA A 40 7.22 -3.40 24.36
N ARG A 41 8.21 -3.48 23.47
CA ARG A 41 8.34 -2.62 22.29
C ARG A 41 7.34 -2.96 21.20
N HIS A 42 7.07 -4.25 20.98
CA HIS A 42 6.16 -4.74 19.95
C HIS A 42 4.68 -4.83 20.38
N LYS A 43 4.38 -4.72 21.69
CA LYS A 43 3.00 -4.74 22.21
C LYS A 43 2.01 -3.83 21.46
N PRO A 44 2.33 -2.56 21.13
CA PRO A 44 1.37 -1.67 20.47
C PRO A 44 1.00 -2.15 19.06
N LEU A 45 1.95 -2.76 18.34
CA LEU A 45 1.70 -3.36 17.03
C LEU A 45 0.78 -4.57 17.16
N ALA A 46 1.07 -5.48 18.08
CA ALA A 46 0.24 -6.67 18.32
C ALA A 46 -1.21 -6.30 18.68
N TRP A 47 -1.43 -5.35 19.60
CA TRP A 47 -2.78 -4.87 19.93
C TRP A 47 -3.49 -4.18 18.78
N SER A 48 -2.75 -3.50 17.90
CA SER A 48 -3.33 -2.87 16.71
C SER A 48 -3.69 -3.91 15.65
N ILE A 49 -2.89 -4.96 15.47
CA ILE A 49 -3.19 -6.13 14.61
C ILE A 49 -4.48 -6.81 15.11
N LEU A 50 -4.55 -7.10 16.40
CA LEU A 50 -5.74 -7.72 17.01
C LEU A 50 -6.98 -6.83 16.85
N GLY A 51 -6.85 -5.53 17.05
CA GLY A 51 -7.97 -4.60 16.89
C GLY A 51 -8.53 -4.58 15.46
N LEU A 52 -7.68 -4.56 14.44
CA LEU A 52 -8.10 -4.64 13.03
C LEU A 52 -8.67 -6.01 12.71
N ALA A 53 -8.07 -7.08 13.23
CA ALA A 53 -8.55 -8.45 13.03
C ALA A 53 -9.95 -8.67 13.66
N PHE A 54 -10.17 -8.18 14.87
CA PHE A 54 -11.48 -8.24 15.53
C PHE A 54 -12.54 -7.42 14.78
N CYS A 55 -12.16 -6.25 14.27
CA CYS A 55 -13.05 -5.43 13.47
C CYS A 55 -13.49 -6.17 12.21
N ARG A 56 -12.55 -6.72 11.44
CA ARG A 56 -12.87 -7.44 10.21
C ARG A 56 -13.65 -8.72 10.48
N ALA A 57 -13.23 -9.52 11.47
CA ALA A 57 -13.90 -10.77 11.79
C ALA A 57 -15.33 -10.52 12.29
N GLY A 58 -15.54 -9.53 13.16
CA GLY A 58 -16.86 -9.13 13.62
C GLY A 58 -17.78 -8.71 12.47
N LEU A 59 -17.27 -7.87 11.56
CA LEU A 59 -18.03 -7.42 10.39
C LEU A 59 -18.41 -8.61 9.48
N ILE A 60 -17.47 -9.49 9.14
CA ILE A 60 -17.72 -10.62 8.23
C ILE A 60 -18.68 -11.61 8.86
N VAL A 61 -18.40 -12.09 10.07
CA VAL A 61 -19.26 -13.07 10.75
C VAL A 61 -20.66 -12.51 10.98
N GLY A 62 -20.77 -11.21 11.27
CA GLY A 62 -22.04 -10.55 11.50
C GLY A 62 -22.83 -10.25 10.22
N SER A 63 -22.16 -9.97 9.13
CA SER A 63 -22.81 -9.68 7.83
C SER A 63 -23.20 -10.95 7.08
N TYR A 64 -22.49 -12.06 7.31
CA TYR A 64 -22.66 -13.33 6.63
C TYR A 64 -23.17 -14.39 7.61
N GLY A 65 -24.39 -14.28 8.07
CA GLY A 65 -24.99 -15.24 9.02
C GLY A 65 -24.88 -16.71 8.60
N SER A 66 -24.56 -16.99 7.33
CA SER A 66 -24.41 -18.31 6.75
C SER A 66 -22.99 -18.65 6.27
N TYR A 67 -21.94 -18.03 6.82
CA TYR A 67 -20.54 -18.31 6.42
C TYR A 67 -20.19 -19.81 6.38
N ARG A 68 -20.85 -20.61 7.21
CA ARG A 68 -20.67 -22.06 7.23
C ARG A 68 -21.08 -22.75 5.93
N HIS A 69 -22.16 -22.29 5.32
CA HIS A 69 -22.83 -23.01 4.23
C HIS A 69 -22.72 -22.34 2.88
N SER A 70 -22.53 -21.02 2.85
CA SER A 70 -22.48 -20.27 1.58
C SER A 70 -21.49 -19.12 1.64
N ASP A 71 -21.14 -18.60 0.48
CA ASP A 71 -20.46 -17.32 0.36
C ASP A 71 -21.46 -16.15 0.46
N GLU A 72 -20.94 -14.92 0.46
CA GLU A 72 -21.76 -13.71 0.44
C GLU A 72 -22.78 -13.74 -0.70
N GLY A 73 -24.03 -13.45 -0.36
CA GLY A 73 -25.12 -13.38 -1.32
C GLY A 73 -25.46 -11.96 -1.75
N VAL A 74 -26.43 -11.86 -2.65
CA VAL A 74 -26.95 -10.59 -3.20
C VAL A 74 -27.45 -9.63 -2.12
N PHE A 75 -28.01 -10.17 -1.04
CA PHE A 75 -28.47 -9.37 0.10
C PHE A 75 -27.30 -8.59 0.73
N SER A 76 -26.18 -9.24 0.97
CA SER A 76 -24.97 -8.61 1.54
C SER A 76 -24.38 -7.55 0.60
N ASP A 77 -24.38 -7.81 -0.72
CA ASP A 77 -23.93 -6.82 -1.70
C ASP A 77 -24.87 -5.61 -1.75
N GLY A 78 -26.18 -5.80 -1.66
CA GLY A 78 -27.15 -4.71 -1.58
C GLY A 78 -26.96 -3.83 -0.34
N VAL A 79 -26.79 -4.45 0.83
CA VAL A 79 -26.46 -3.78 2.09
C VAL A 79 -25.15 -2.99 1.96
N MET A 80 -24.13 -3.61 1.38
CA MET A 80 -22.82 -2.99 1.18
C MET A 80 -22.91 -1.77 0.26
N LEU A 81 -23.63 -1.87 -0.86
CA LEU A 81 -23.78 -0.76 -1.81
C LEU A 81 -24.55 0.43 -1.20
N VAL A 82 -25.57 0.18 -0.38
CA VAL A 82 -26.28 1.25 0.35
C VAL A 82 -25.34 1.92 1.36
N ALA A 83 -24.58 1.13 2.12
CA ALA A 83 -23.58 1.68 3.05
C ALA A 83 -22.52 2.52 2.31
N LEU A 84 -22.04 2.04 1.17
CA LEU A 84 -21.07 2.78 0.34
C LEU A 84 -21.66 4.04 -0.29
N ALA A 85 -22.95 4.06 -0.66
CA ALA A 85 -23.61 5.27 -1.14
C ALA A 85 -23.64 6.35 -0.05
N ILE A 86 -23.92 5.98 1.21
CA ILE A 86 -23.85 6.90 2.35
C ILE A 86 -22.42 7.41 2.55
N LEU A 87 -21.43 6.50 2.50
CA LEU A 87 -20.01 6.86 2.61
C LEU A 87 -19.53 7.73 1.44
N ALA A 88 -20.07 7.55 0.22
CA ALA A 88 -19.73 8.38 -0.93
C ALA A 88 -20.19 9.83 -0.73
N VAL A 89 -21.37 10.06 -0.14
CA VAL A 89 -21.83 11.41 0.23
C VAL A 89 -20.86 12.02 1.25
N LEU A 90 -20.47 11.26 2.28
CA LEU A 90 -19.49 11.72 3.27
C LEU A 90 -18.12 12.01 2.64
N TRP A 91 -17.68 11.17 1.70
CA TRP A 91 -16.45 11.37 0.94
C TRP A 91 -16.46 12.67 0.14
N LEU A 92 -17.56 12.98 -0.54
CA LEU A 92 -17.73 14.24 -1.26
C LEU A 92 -17.68 15.43 -0.30
N LEU A 93 -18.32 15.36 0.86
CA LEU A 93 -18.26 16.41 1.88
C LEU A 93 -16.82 16.62 2.37
N ILE A 94 -16.08 15.57 2.66
CA ILE A 94 -14.66 15.65 3.07
C ILE A 94 -13.81 16.23 1.95
N ALA A 95 -14.08 15.86 0.69
CA ALA A 95 -13.34 16.37 -0.48
C ALA A 95 -13.53 17.89 -0.66
N ILE A 96 -14.75 18.41 -0.42
CA ILE A 96 -15.10 19.83 -0.57
C ILE A 96 -14.60 20.65 0.62
N THR A 97 -14.86 20.20 1.86
CA THR A 97 -14.63 20.98 3.07
C THR A 97 -13.18 20.99 3.54
N LYS A 98 -12.30 20.12 2.98
CA LYS A 98 -10.91 19.92 3.45
C LYS A 98 -10.80 19.74 4.97
N CYS A 99 -11.79 19.10 5.57
CA CYS A 99 -11.98 19.00 7.01
C CYS A 99 -10.80 18.27 7.68
N HIS A 100 -10.23 18.87 8.72
CA HIS A 100 -9.25 18.24 9.61
C HIS A 100 -9.95 17.79 10.89
N LEU A 101 -10.17 16.47 11.01
CA LEU A 101 -10.77 15.90 12.22
C LEU A 101 -9.74 15.79 13.35
N SER A 102 -10.05 16.36 14.51
CA SER A 102 -9.20 16.23 15.69
C SER A 102 -9.13 14.78 16.20
N HIS A 103 -8.04 14.41 16.87
CA HIS A 103 -7.87 13.07 17.43
C HIS A 103 -8.99 12.68 18.43
N ARG A 104 -9.55 13.66 19.15
CA ARG A 104 -10.65 13.40 20.09
C ARG A 104 -11.93 13.03 19.36
N VAL A 105 -12.29 13.81 18.34
CA VAL A 105 -13.48 13.55 17.51
C VAL A 105 -13.40 12.20 16.80
N VAL A 106 -12.27 11.89 16.20
CA VAL A 106 -12.03 10.60 15.54
C VAL A 106 -12.22 9.41 16.49
N ARG A 107 -11.69 9.54 17.70
CA ARG A 107 -11.83 8.49 18.72
C ARG A 107 -13.27 8.35 19.19
N SER A 108 -14.00 9.46 19.36
CA SER A 108 -15.41 9.42 19.72
C SER A 108 -16.25 8.77 18.63
N ILE A 109 -15.97 9.08 17.35
CA ILE A 109 -16.61 8.43 16.19
C ILE A 109 -16.33 6.93 16.21
N ALA A 110 -15.08 6.50 16.38
CA ALA A 110 -14.75 5.08 16.41
C ALA A 110 -15.44 4.36 17.58
N PHE A 111 -15.49 4.97 18.75
CA PHE A 111 -16.20 4.41 19.89
C PHE A 111 -17.70 4.27 19.62
N ALA A 112 -18.34 5.31 19.09
CA ALA A 112 -19.76 5.27 18.71
C ALA A 112 -20.02 4.21 17.63
N SER A 113 -19.12 4.08 16.64
CA SER A 113 -19.22 3.08 15.58
C SER A 113 -19.16 1.66 16.13
N ILE A 114 -18.26 1.36 17.08
CA ILE A 114 -18.21 0.06 17.77
C ILE A 114 -19.53 -0.25 18.47
N LEU A 115 -20.12 0.73 19.16
CA LEU A 115 -21.39 0.53 19.86
C LEU A 115 -22.55 0.32 18.87
N ILE A 116 -22.59 1.07 17.77
CA ILE A 116 -23.61 0.91 16.72
C ILE A 116 -23.49 -0.48 16.09
N GLU A 117 -22.28 -0.90 15.75
CA GLU A 117 -21.99 -2.21 15.17
C GLU A 117 -22.41 -3.33 16.13
N ALA A 118 -21.99 -3.27 17.41
CA ALA A 118 -22.36 -4.24 18.42
C ALA A 118 -23.89 -4.31 18.65
N PHE A 119 -24.56 -3.16 18.73
CA PHE A 119 -26.01 -3.10 18.86
C PHE A 119 -26.73 -3.74 17.65
N SER A 120 -26.27 -3.42 16.44
CA SER A 120 -26.83 -3.97 15.20
C SER A 120 -26.70 -5.49 15.14
N LEU A 121 -25.55 -6.04 15.58
CA LEU A 121 -25.30 -7.48 15.64
C LEU A 121 -26.18 -8.20 16.67
N VAL A 122 -26.38 -7.59 17.84
CA VAL A 122 -27.32 -8.12 18.84
C VAL A 122 -28.74 -8.14 18.30
N MET A 123 -29.17 -7.07 17.64
CA MET A 123 -30.49 -7.01 17.01
C MET A 123 -30.65 -8.09 15.94
N THR A 124 -29.65 -8.29 15.08
CA THR A 124 -29.67 -9.36 14.07
C THR A 124 -29.76 -10.73 14.74
N GLY A 125 -28.94 -10.99 15.77
CA GLY A 125 -29.01 -12.26 16.52
C GLY A 125 -30.35 -12.52 17.20
N MET A 126 -30.99 -11.47 17.73
CA MET A 126 -32.33 -11.60 18.32
C MET A 126 -33.42 -11.88 17.27
N LEU A 127 -33.30 -11.26 16.07
CA LEU A 127 -34.22 -11.53 14.95
C LEU A 127 -34.07 -12.97 14.41
N GLU A 128 -32.89 -13.58 14.51
CA GLU A 128 -32.68 -14.99 14.10
C GLU A 128 -33.26 -15.99 15.11
N ILE A 129 -33.22 -15.67 16.41
CA ILE A 129 -33.71 -16.59 17.48
C ILE A 129 -35.23 -16.49 17.65
N ALA A 130 -35.79 -15.30 17.61
CA ALA A 130 -37.21 -15.04 17.78
C ALA A 130 -37.68 -14.12 16.64
N PRO A 131 -38.05 -14.69 15.48
CA PRO A 131 -38.49 -13.88 14.33
C PRO A 131 -39.74 -13.10 14.72
N PRO A 132 -39.74 -11.77 14.56
CA PRO A 132 -40.90 -10.94 14.87
C PRO A 132 -42.02 -11.18 13.85
N GLU A 133 -43.28 -10.95 14.26
CA GLU A 133 -44.44 -10.95 13.37
C GLU A 133 -44.43 -9.78 12.36
N ILE A 134 -43.53 -8.81 12.57
CA ILE A 134 -43.33 -7.61 11.75
C ILE A 134 -42.28 -7.86 10.66
N ASP A 135 -42.36 -7.19 9.53
CA ASP A 135 -41.48 -7.30 8.36
C ASP A 135 -39.99 -7.44 8.71
N ALA A 136 -39.57 -8.69 8.91
CA ALA A 136 -38.22 -9.03 9.37
C ALA A 136 -37.15 -8.67 8.33
N ALA A 137 -37.49 -8.59 7.05
CA ALA A 137 -36.54 -8.33 5.97
C ALA A 137 -36.02 -6.89 6.01
N ALA A 138 -36.89 -5.91 6.21
CA ALA A 138 -36.50 -4.50 6.31
C ALA A 138 -35.67 -4.21 7.55
N SER A 139 -36.04 -4.81 8.70
CA SER A 139 -35.27 -4.64 9.94
C SER A 139 -33.89 -5.30 9.87
N ARG A 140 -33.76 -6.47 9.26
CA ARG A 140 -32.47 -7.13 8.99
C ARG A 140 -31.62 -6.29 8.04
N PHE A 141 -32.19 -5.75 6.96
CA PHE A 141 -31.47 -4.91 6.01
C PHE A 141 -30.93 -3.64 6.69
N LEU A 142 -31.72 -2.98 7.51
CA LEU A 142 -31.30 -1.79 8.27
C LEU A 142 -30.19 -2.14 9.28
N ALA A 143 -30.35 -3.19 10.06
CA ALA A 143 -29.35 -3.63 11.03
C ALA A 143 -28.03 -3.97 10.34
N SER A 144 -28.07 -4.73 9.25
CA SER A 144 -26.87 -5.09 8.48
C SER A 144 -26.20 -3.85 7.85
N THR A 145 -26.98 -2.85 7.39
CA THR A 145 -26.43 -1.59 6.87
C THR A 145 -25.72 -0.80 7.96
N LEU A 146 -26.30 -0.69 9.15
CA LEU A 146 -25.69 0.00 10.29
C LEU A 146 -24.43 -0.75 10.77
N CYS A 147 -24.44 -2.09 10.80
CA CYS A 147 -23.29 -2.93 11.10
C CYS A 147 -22.15 -2.64 10.11
N THR A 148 -22.44 -2.64 8.82
CA THR A 148 -21.46 -2.38 7.76
C THR A 148 -20.85 -0.98 7.85
N LEU A 149 -21.68 0.04 8.08
CA LEU A 149 -21.20 1.41 8.28
C LEU A 149 -20.29 1.53 9.51
N GLY A 150 -20.70 0.92 10.63
CA GLY A 150 -19.92 0.86 11.86
C GLY A 150 -18.58 0.19 11.65
N GLY A 151 -18.58 -0.99 11.04
CA GLY A 151 -17.38 -1.78 10.74
C GLY A 151 -16.39 -1.05 9.82
N LEU A 152 -16.86 -0.44 8.72
CA LEU A 152 -16.01 0.33 7.81
C LEU A 152 -15.42 1.59 8.47
N ALA A 153 -16.18 2.25 9.35
CA ALA A 153 -15.68 3.38 10.13
C ALA A 153 -14.62 2.95 11.15
N CYS A 154 -14.82 1.84 11.86
CA CYS A 154 -13.84 1.23 12.78
C CYS A 154 -12.58 0.79 12.04
N MET A 155 -12.73 0.14 10.88
CA MET A 155 -11.62 -0.30 10.05
C MET A 155 -10.78 0.89 9.57
N SER A 156 -11.44 2.01 9.19
CA SER A 156 -10.75 3.26 8.85
C SER A 156 -9.97 3.85 10.03
N TYR A 157 -10.49 3.73 11.26
CA TYR A 157 -9.78 4.11 12.48
C TYR A 157 -8.52 3.27 12.69
N TRP A 158 -8.61 1.94 12.55
CA TRP A 158 -7.48 1.04 12.74
C TRP A 158 -6.41 1.24 11.66
N LEU A 159 -6.78 1.45 10.40
CA LEU A 159 -5.84 1.81 9.33
C LEU A 159 -5.14 3.13 9.63
N ARG A 160 -5.89 4.16 10.05
CA ARG A 160 -5.27 5.43 10.46
C ARG A 160 -4.29 5.27 11.63
N ARG A 161 -4.50 4.30 12.52
CA ARG A 161 -3.61 4.02 13.65
C ARG A 161 -2.23 3.57 13.20
N ALA A 162 -2.14 2.86 12.08
CA ALA A 162 -0.89 2.38 11.48
C ALA A 162 -0.27 3.40 10.49
N ARG A 163 -0.83 4.59 10.37
CA ARG A 163 -0.28 5.65 9.55
C ARG A 163 1.16 5.99 9.96
N ASP A 164 1.99 6.39 8.99
CA ASP A 164 3.38 6.82 9.18
C ASP A 164 4.33 5.72 9.71
N CYS A 165 3.94 4.43 9.64
CA CYS A 165 4.81 3.31 9.96
C CYS A 165 5.68 2.91 8.74
N ALA A 166 6.78 2.19 9.00
CA ALA A 166 7.64 1.65 7.94
C ALA A 166 6.89 0.62 7.07
N ALA A 167 7.30 0.46 5.81
CA ALA A 167 6.68 -0.44 4.84
C ALA A 167 6.52 -1.87 5.35
N ILE A 168 7.57 -2.44 5.93
CA ILE A 168 7.56 -3.79 6.51
C ILE A 168 6.54 -3.88 7.64
N THR A 169 6.49 -2.85 8.51
CA THR A 169 5.49 -2.78 9.58
C THR A 169 4.07 -2.72 9.01
N ALA A 170 3.86 -2.00 7.91
CA ALA A 170 2.55 -1.93 7.23
C ALA A 170 2.13 -3.28 6.66
N VAL A 171 3.06 -4.05 6.05
CA VAL A 171 2.78 -5.41 5.56
C VAL A 171 2.45 -6.35 6.71
N ILE A 172 3.28 -6.39 7.76
CA ILE A 172 3.04 -7.22 8.95
C ILE A 172 1.71 -6.84 9.60
N TYR A 173 1.37 -5.56 9.64
CA TYR A 173 0.11 -5.07 10.17
C TYR A 173 -1.09 -5.55 9.36
N ALA A 174 -1.08 -5.35 8.04
CA ALA A 174 -2.19 -5.69 7.16
C ALA A 174 -2.38 -7.22 7.07
N PHE A 175 -1.32 -7.95 6.73
CA PHE A 175 -1.40 -9.41 6.53
C PHE A 175 -1.42 -10.19 7.84
N GLY A 176 -0.84 -9.64 8.92
CA GLY A 176 -1.01 -10.20 10.26
C GLY A 176 -2.44 -10.06 10.78
N ALA A 177 -3.10 -8.92 10.53
CA ALA A 177 -4.51 -8.75 10.87
C ALA A 177 -5.41 -9.65 10.00
N LEU A 178 -5.10 -9.79 8.72
CA LEU A 178 -5.79 -10.71 7.82
C LEU A 178 -5.67 -12.16 8.33
N PHE A 179 -4.44 -12.62 8.63
CA PHE A 179 -4.18 -13.95 9.18
C PHE A 179 -5.01 -14.26 10.44
N VAL A 180 -4.98 -13.36 11.42
CA VAL A 180 -5.74 -13.54 12.67
C VAL A 180 -7.25 -13.50 12.41
N SER A 181 -7.71 -12.59 11.54
CA SER A 181 -9.14 -12.49 11.24
C SER A 181 -9.69 -13.72 10.54
N GLU A 182 -8.93 -14.38 9.63
CA GLU A 182 -9.37 -15.60 8.97
C GLU A 182 -9.53 -16.76 9.96
N LEU A 183 -8.64 -16.90 10.95
CA LEU A 183 -8.79 -17.86 12.02
C LEU A 183 -10.06 -17.62 12.85
N LEU A 184 -10.35 -16.35 13.16
CA LEU A 184 -11.55 -15.98 13.93
C LEU A 184 -12.83 -16.22 13.12
N ILE A 185 -12.81 -15.91 11.82
CA ILE A 185 -13.95 -16.15 10.93
C ILE A 185 -14.19 -17.66 10.80
N PHE A 186 -13.13 -18.45 10.61
CA PHE A 186 -13.26 -19.91 10.53
C PHE A 186 -13.84 -20.53 11.82
N ALA A 187 -13.53 -19.96 12.99
CA ALA A 187 -14.11 -20.45 14.25
C ALA A 187 -15.65 -20.36 14.27
N SER A 188 -16.26 -19.44 13.51
CA SER A 188 -17.71 -19.32 13.42
C SER A 188 -18.40 -20.50 12.73
N ILE A 189 -17.67 -21.31 11.97
CA ILE A 189 -18.22 -22.52 11.31
C ILE A 189 -18.82 -23.51 12.32
N PHE A 190 -18.28 -23.55 13.53
CA PHE A 190 -18.74 -24.44 14.61
C PHE A 190 -19.95 -23.91 15.37
N MET A 191 -20.48 -22.74 14.99
CA MET A 191 -21.57 -22.04 15.69
C MET A 191 -22.85 -22.05 14.84
N SER A 192 -24.01 -21.99 15.50
CA SER A 192 -25.29 -21.70 14.82
C SER A 192 -25.39 -20.24 14.44
N GLU A 193 -26.27 -19.90 13.50
CA GLU A 193 -26.41 -18.54 12.97
C GLU A 193 -26.65 -17.49 14.05
N GLY A 194 -27.60 -17.72 14.97
CA GLY A 194 -27.85 -16.81 16.08
C GLY A 194 -26.65 -16.68 17.04
N VAL A 195 -25.95 -17.78 17.34
CA VAL A 195 -24.75 -17.76 18.19
C VAL A 195 -23.60 -17.03 17.50
N SER A 196 -23.46 -17.14 16.18
CA SER A 196 -22.43 -16.45 15.42
C SER A 196 -22.57 -14.93 15.51
N CYS A 197 -23.80 -14.39 15.57
CA CYS A 197 -24.05 -12.95 15.76
C CYS A 197 -23.57 -12.47 17.15
N PHE A 198 -23.81 -13.26 18.22
CA PHE A 198 -23.30 -12.91 19.56
C PHE A 198 -21.77 -13.05 19.63
N TYR A 199 -21.20 -14.04 18.96
CA TYR A 199 -19.75 -14.18 18.81
C TYR A 199 -19.16 -12.96 18.08
N ALA A 200 -19.74 -12.53 16.96
CA ALA A 200 -19.36 -11.33 16.25
C ALA A 200 -19.44 -10.08 17.15
N THR A 201 -20.52 -9.96 17.95
CA THR A 201 -20.66 -8.87 18.94
C THR A 201 -19.51 -8.87 19.95
N ALA A 202 -19.13 -10.04 20.46
CA ALA A 202 -18.00 -10.15 21.37
C ALA A 202 -16.69 -9.71 20.73
N LEU A 203 -16.42 -10.11 19.47
CA LEU A 203 -15.25 -9.67 18.72
C LEU A 203 -15.23 -8.16 18.53
N VAL A 204 -16.37 -7.56 18.16
CA VAL A 204 -16.50 -6.11 18.00
C VAL A 204 -16.20 -5.38 19.31
N LEU A 205 -16.70 -5.84 20.44
CA LEU A 205 -16.44 -5.24 21.74
C LEU A 205 -15.00 -5.41 22.22
N LEU A 206 -14.31 -6.50 21.82
CA LEU A 206 -12.88 -6.70 22.10
C LEU A 206 -11.97 -5.66 21.43
N GLN A 207 -12.47 -4.88 20.48
CA GLN A 207 -11.74 -3.72 19.95
C GLN A 207 -11.51 -2.64 21.03
N LEU A 208 -12.39 -2.48 22.01
CA LEU A 208 -12.29 -1.44 23.05
C LEU A 208 -11.02 -1.57 23.91
N PRO A 209 -10.70 -2.73 24.50
CA PRO A 209 -9.43 -2.90 25.19
C PRO A 209 -8.23 -2.73 24.24
N CYS A 210 -8.30 -3.21 22.99
CA CYS A 210 -7.23 -3.01 22.02
C CYS A 210 -6.98 -1.50 21.76
N MET A 211 -8.02 -0.68 21.64
CA MET A 211 -7.88 0.78 21.47
C MET A 211 -7.16 1.45 22.65
N THR A 212 -7.35 0.95 23.86
CA THR A 212 -6.71 1.52 25.04
C THR A 212 -5.24 1.07 25.18
N LEU A 213 -4.95 -0.19 24.88
CA LEU A 213 -3.63 -0.81 25.00
C LEU A 213 -2.69 -0.39 23.85
N ALA A 214 -3.23 -0.20 22.64
CA ALA A 214 -2.46 0.26 21.48
C ALA A 214 -2.07 1.75 21.55
N ARG A 215 -2.64 2.54 22.48
CA ARG A 215 -2.66 4.00 22.42
C ARG A 215 -1.33 4.73 22.63
N LYS A 216 -0.38 4.16 23.38
CA LYS A 216 0.71 4.93 24.00
C LYS A 216 2.02 5.01 23.20
N LYS A 217 2.20 4.26 22.10
CA LYS A 217 3.48 4.20 21.38
C LYS A 217 3.29 4.17 19.87
N PRO A 218 4.24 4.69 19.08
CA PRO A 218 4.25 4.49 17.64
C PRO A 218 4.36 2.99 17.31
N LEU A 219 3.85 2.61 16.15
CA LEU A 219 3.99 1.24 15.64
C LEU A 219 5.39 1.11 15.04
N ALA A 220 6.20 0.22 15.58
CA ALA A 220 7.52 -0.08 15.07
C ALA A 220 7.74 -1.60 15.06
N CYS A 221 8.45 -2.08 14.07
CA CYS A 221 8.99 -3.42 14.00
C CYS A 221 10.49 -3.30 13.77
N ASP A 222 11.29 -3.81 14.72
CA ASP A 222 12.76 -3.71 14.67
C ASP A 222 13.39 -4.80 13.80
N ILE A 223 12.93 -4.91 12.59
CA ILE A 223 13.65 -5.70 11.61
C ILE A 223 14.70 -4.75 11.04
N LYS A 224 16.00 -5.06 11.27
CA LYS A 224 17.12 -4.31 10.67
C LYS A 224 16.95 -4.37 9.15
N THR A 225 16.40 -3.32 8.60
CA THR A 225 16.33 -3.14 7.16
C THR A 225 17.48 -2.24 6.76
N ILE A 226 18.25 -2.65 5.78
CA ILE A 226 19.10 -1.75 5.00
C ILE A 226 18.12 -0.96 4.12
N SER A 227 17.29 -0.12 4.75
CA SER A 227 16.36 0.71 4.00
C SER A 227 17.06 2.03 3.71
N SER A 228 17.19 2.37 2.46
CA SER A 228 17.29 3.77 2.08
C SER A 228 16.05 4.49 2.63
N GLU A 229 16.20 5.70 3.13
CA GLU A 229 15.14 6.50 3.79
C GLU A 229 13.87 6.72 2.95
N ASN A 230 13.85 6.24 1.70
CA ASN A 230 12.81 6.48 0.69
C ASN A 230 11.93 5.27 0.38
N ASP A 231 12.12 4.12 1.04
CA ASP A 231 11.53 2.84 0.62
C ASP A 231 10.20 2.50 1.30
N PHE A 232 9.26 3.43 1.31
CA PHE A 232 7.89 3.00 1.56
C PHE A 232 7.33 2.44 0.25
N PHE A 233 7.13 1.11 0.15
CA PHE A 233 6.53 0.39 -0.99
C PHE A 233 7.36 0.38 -2.28
N ASN A 234 8.63 0.72 -2.27
CA ASN A 234 9.38 1.12 -3.46
C ASN A 234 8.75 2.32 -4.20
N PHE A 235 7.92 3.11 -3.52
CA PHE A 235 7.31 4.31 -4.05
C PHE A 235 7.91 5.53 -3.38
N THR A 236 8.37 6.47 -4.17
CA THR A 236 8.83 7.77 -3.66
C THR A 236 7.64 8.60 -3.18
N LYS A 237 7.90 9.57 -2.30
CA LYS A 237 6.88 10.54 -1.87
C LYS A 237 6.19 11.21 -3.07
N ASN A 238 6.95 11.50 -4.13
CA ASN A 238 6.43 12.12 -5.34
C ASN A 238 5.41 11.22 -6.05
N THR A 239 5.64 9.91 -6.11
CA THR A 239 4.69 8.96 -6.69
C THR A 239 3.39 8.91 -5.91
N MET A 240 3.47 8.88 -4.57
CA MET A 240 2.27 8.84 -3.71
C MET A 240 1.49 10.16 -3.68
N THR A 241 2.10 11.26 -4.06
CA THR A 241 1.41 12.54 -4.24
C THR A 241 0.81 12.70 -5.65
N SER A 242 1.12 11.81 -6.59
CA SER A 242 0.60 11.85 -7.96
C SER A 242 -0.86 11.47 -8.04
N LYS A 243 -1.69 12.36 -8.62
CA LYS A 243 -3.10 12.08 -8.91
C LYS A 243 -3.27 11.00 -9.99
N VAL A 244 -2.36 10.96 -10.94
CA VAL A 244 -2.36 9.96 -12.02
C VAL A 244 -2.11 8.58 -11.41
N PHE A 245 -1.13 8.44 -10.53
CA PHE A 245 -0.85 7.18 -9.85
C PHE A 245 -2.05 6.70 -9.01
N LEU A 246 -2.69 7.61 -8.25
CA LEU A 246 -3.91 7.28 -7.50
C LEU A 246 -5.04 6.79 -8.41
N ALA A 247 -5.27 7.48 -9.53
CA ALA A 247 -6.33 7.10 -10.47
C ALA A 247 -6.05 5.75 -11.11
N THR A 248 -4.83 5.52 -11.59
CA THR A 248 -4.48 4.27 -12.28
C THR A 248 -4.47 3.07 -11.35
N ILE A 249 -3.95 3.18 -10.11
CA ILE A 249 -4.01 2.09 -9.13
C ILE A 249 -5.47 1.80 -8.71
N SER A 250 -6.30 2.83 -8.60
CA SER A 250 -7.73 2.68 -8.31
C SER A 250 -8.47 1.93 -9.43
N VAL A 251 -8.17 2.25 -10.70
CA VAL A 251 -8.73 1.52 -11.85
C VAL A 251 -8.28 0.06 -11.84
N SER A 252 -7.00 -0.21 -11.61
CA SER A 252 -6.47 -1.58 -11.56
C SER A 252 -7.14 -2.41 -10.47
N ILE A 253 -7.23 -1.89 -9.24
CA ILE A 253 -7.91 -2.55 -8.12
C ILE A 253 -9.42 -2.71 -8.43
N GLY A 254 -10.05 -1.69 -9.00
CA GLY A 254 -11.48 -1.73 -9.35
C GLY A 254 -11.79 -2.81 -10.39
N MET A 255 -10.97 -2.94 -11.43
CA MET A 255 -11.14 -3.97 -12.46
C MET A 255 -10.97 -5.38 -11.89
N LEU A 256 -9.96 -5.58 -11.02
CA LEU A 256 -9.75 -6.86 -10.36
C LEU A 256 -10.88 -7.18 -9.37
N ALA A 257 -11.42 -6.16 -8.69
CA ALA A 257 -12.60 -6.30 -7.83
C ALA A 257 -13.88 -6.63 -8.63
N CYS A 258 -14.03 -6.09 -9.84
CA CYS A 258 -15.10 -6.49 -10.76
C CYS A 258 -14.96 -7.97 -11.16
N ALA A 259 -13.76 -8.41 -11.52
CA ALA A 259 -13.49 -9.81 -11.82
C ALA A 259 -13.84 -10.73 -10.64
N ASP A 260 -13.44 -10.35 -9.41
CA ASP A 260 -13.81 -11.06 -8.18
C ASP A 260 -15.33 -11.11 -7.99
N GLY A 261 -16.05 -10.00 -8.23
CA GLY A 261 -17.51 -9.95 -8.13
C GLY A 261 -18.21 -10.87 -9.13
N PHE A 262 -17.75 -10.94 -10.36
CA PHE A 262 -18.25 -11.88 -11.38
C PHE A 262 -17.98 -13.33 -10.99
N LEU A 263 -16.75 -13.65 -10.58
CA LEU A 263 -16.37 -15.01 -10.18
C LEU A 263 -17.16 -15.53 -8.97
N ARG A 264 -17.42 -14.67 -7.99
CA ARG A 264 -18.22 -15.01 -6.81
C ARG A 264 -19.70 -15.22 -7.10
N GLY A 265 -20.19 -14.63 -8.17
CA GLY A 265 -21.55 -14.78 -8.64
C GLY A 265 -21.72 -15.86 -9.72
N TYR A 266 -20.68 -16.61 -10.05
CA TYR A 266 -20.75 -17.62 -11.10
C TYR A 266 -21.68 -18.79 -10.73
N PRO A 267 -22.55 -19.29 -11.67
CA PRO A 267 -22.80 -18.78 -13.02
C PRO A 267 -23.95 -17.74 -13.08
N ASP A 268 -24.85 -17.68 -12.12
CA ASP A 268 -26.14 -17.00 -12.16
C ASP A 268 -26.31 -15.84 -11.16
N GLY A 269 -25.25 -15.49 -10.46
CA GLY A 269 -25.25 -14.46 -9.40
C GLY A 269 -25.64 -14.98 -8.02
N SER A 270 -26.03 -16.24 -7.89
CA SER A 270 -26.34 -16.85 -6.59
C SER A 270 -25.10 -17.05 -5.71
N SER A 271 -25.31 -17.24 -4.42
CA SER A 271 -24.21 -17.57 -3.50
C SER A 271 -23.79 -19.03 -3.68
N ILE A 272 -22.46 -19.25 -3.80
CA ILE A 272 -21.90 -20.60 -3.95
C ILE A 272 -21.95 -21.32 -2.58
N ALA A 273 -22.50 -22.52 -2.57
CA ALA A 273 -22.51 -23.37 -1.39
C ALA A 273 -21.12 -23.97 -1.12
N PHE A 274 -20.69 -23.96 0.14
CA PHE A 274 -19.40 -24.52 0.56
C PHE A 274 -19.56 -25.80 1.39
N ARG A 275 -18.66 -26.75 1.15
CA ARG A 275 -18.46 -27.90 2.04
C ARG A 275 -17.46 -27.54 3.15
N ALA A 276 -17.53 -28.22 4.28
CA ALA A 276 -16.59 -27.99 5.40
C ALA A 276 -15.12 -28.24 4.98
N THR A 277 -14.90 -29.21 4.09
CA THR A 277 -13.56 -29.53 3.53
C THR A 277 -13.00 -28.40 2.67
N THR A 278 -13.83 -27.78 1.85
CA THR A 278 -13.43 -26.67 0.98
C THR A 278 -13.20 -25.39 1.79
N ARG A 279 -13.98 -25.14 2.85
CA ARG A 279 -13.70 -24.06 3.80
C ARG A 279 -12.39 -24.24 4.56
N PHE A 280 -12.04 -25.48 4.91
CA PHE A 280 -10.74 -25.76 5.54
C PHE A 280 -9.59 -25.54 4.54
N ALA A 281 -9.74 -25.98 3.30
CA ALA A 281 -8.73 -25.75 2.25
C ALA A 281 -8.54 -24.26 1.97
N ASP A 282 -9.63 -23.49 1.93
CA ASP A 282 -9.62 -22.03 1.82
C ASP A 282 -8.80 -21.38 2.94
N LEU A 283 -9.08 -21.75 4.19
CA LEU A 283 -8.31 -21.26 5.35
C LEU A 283 -6.82 -21.57 5.22
N VAL A 284 -6.45 -22.82 4.95
CA VAL A 284 -5.04 -23.22 4.86
C VAL A 284 -4.32 -22.42 3.77
N LEU A 285 -4.95 -22.21 2.64
CA LEU A 285 -4.37 -21.49 1.51
C LEU A 285 -4.14 -20.01 1.85
N ILE A 286 -5.13 -19.32 2.44
CA ILE A 286 -4.95 -17.90 2.80
C ILE A 286 -3.92 -17.71 3.90
N LEU A 287 -3.86 -18.60 4.90
CA LEU A 287 -2.83 -18.53 5.93
C LEU A 287 -1.44 -18.73 5.33
N ALA A 288 -1.29 -19.66 4.37
CA ALA A 288 -0.04 -19.86 3.67
C ALA A 288 0.38 -18.62 2.88
N PHE A 289 -0.55 -17.95 2.18
CA PHE A 289 -0.26 -16.69 1.48
C PHE A 289 0.14 -15.57 2.44
N CYS A 290 -0.56 -15.40 3.56
CA CYS A 290 -0.20 -14.38 4.55
C CYS A 290 1.22 -14.59 5.09
N ILE A 291 1.56 -15.83 5.44
CA ILE A 291 2.89 -16.19 5.93
C ILE A 291 3.94 -15.94 4.84
N ALA A 292 3.70 -16.39 3.62
CA ALA A 292 4.61 -16.21 2.50
C ALA A 292 4.89 -14.73 2.21
N ILE A 293 3.85 -13.91 2.14
CA ILE A 293 3.98 -12.46 1.90
C ILE A 293 4.80 -11.80 3.02
N ILE A 294 4.52 -12.10 4.28
CA ILE A 294 5.27 -11.56 5.42
C ILE A 294 6.74 -12.00 5.34
N ILE A 295 7.02 -13.30 5.12
CA ILE A 295 8.40 -13.82 5.06
C ILE A 295 9.16 -13.20 3.90
N PHE A 296 8.58 -13.17 2.69
CA PHE A 296 9.26 -12.59 1.53
C PHE A 296 9.51 -11.09 1.69
N THR A 297 8.56 -10.35 2.29
CA THR A 297 8.74 -8.93 2.59
C THR A 297 9.86 -8.73 3.62
N CYS A 298 9.90 -9.56 4.69
CA CYS A 298 10.97 -9.51 5.69
C CYS A 298 12.35 -9.87 5.12
N ARG A 299 12.40 -10.71 4.07
CA ARG A 299 13.62 -11.03 3.32
C ARG A 299 13.98 -9.98 2.27
N GLN A 300 13.33 -8.81 2.31
CA GLN A 300 13.59 -7.66 1.43
C GLN A 300 13.34 -7.93 -0.07
N HIS A 301 12.42 -8.82 -0.39
CA HIS A 301 11.96 -8.97 -1.76
C HIS A 301 10.98 -7.83 -2.12
N HIS A 302 11.51 -6.67 -2.49
CA HIS A 302 10.76 -5.43 -2.74
C HIS A 302 9.63 -5.56 -3.75
N ARG A 303 9.70 -6.52 -4.67
CA ARG A 303 8.69 -6.72 -5.72
C ARG A 303 7.44 -7.49 -5.27
N VAL A 304 7.43 -8.05 -4.06
CA VAL A 304 6.31 -8.87 -3.57
C VAL A 304 5.02 -8.07 -3.48
N MET A 305 5.10 -6.86 -2.89
CA MET A 305 3.92 -5.99 -2.69
C MET A 305 3.59 -5.12 -3.91
N THR A 306 4.30 -5.26 -5.00
CA THR A 306 4.04 -4.57 -6.27
C THR A 306 3.59 -5.60 -7.32
N VAL A 307 4.51 -6.11 -8.12
CA VAL A 307 4.20 -7.06 -9.20
C VAL A 307 3.76 -8.41 -8.64
N GLY A 308 4.44 -8.93 -7.59
CA GLY A 308 4.22 -10.28 -7.08
C GLY A 308 2.77 -10.52 -6.62
N ILE A 309 2.21 -9.59 -5.85
CA ILE A 309 0.85 -9.74 -5.32
C ILE A 309 -0.21 -9.64 -6.44
N PHE A 310 -0.02 -8.75 -7.43
CA PHE A 310 -0.92 -8.67 -8.57
C PHE A 310 -0.92 -9.95 -9.40
N VAL A 311 0.26 -10.47 -9.75
CA VAL A 311 0.39 -11.74 -10.48
C VAL A 311 -0.25 -12.89 -9.72
N THR A 312 -0.11 -12.92 -8.38
CA THR A 312 -0.75 -13.95 -7.54
C THR A 312 -2.28 -13.83 -7.59
N MET A 313 -2.82 -12.62 -7.45
CA MET A 313 -4.27 -12.40 -7.51
C MET A 313 -4.85 -12.75 -8.87
N GLU A 314 -4.18 -12.38 -9.96
CA GLU A 314 -4.59 -12.71 -11.32
C GLU A 314 -4.50 -14.21 -11.60
N ALA A 315 -3.46 -14.88 -11.12
CA ALA A 315 -3.34 -16.33 -11.20
C ALA A 315 -4.49 -17.04 -10.46
N LEU A 316 -4.87 -16.55 -9.27
CA LEU A 316 -6.02 -17.08 -8.52
C LEU A 316 -7.34 -16.89 -9.29
N ALA A 317 -7.54 -15.73 -9.93
CA ALA A 317 -8.71 -15.48 -10.76
C ALA A 317 -8.78 -16.45 -11.96
N CYS A 318 -7.65 -16.65 -12.65
CA CYS A 318 -7.56 -17.60 -13.77
C CYS A 318 -7.79 -19.04 -13.32
N ILE A 319 -7.22 -19.47 -12.20
CA ILE A 319 -7.42 -20.81 -11.64
C ILE A 319 -8.88 -21.02 -11.23
N ALA A 320 -9.51 -20.02 -10.58
CA ALA A 320 -10.93 -20.09 -10.23
C ALA A 320 -11.79 -20.30 -11.47
N LEU A 321 -11.54 -19.55 -12.54
CA LEU A 321 -12.25 -19.64 -13.80
C LEU A 321 -12.08 -21.02 -14.46
N LEU A 322 -10.86 -21.56 -14.46
CA LEU A 322 -10.58 -22.91 -14.94
C LEU A 322 -11.32 -23.97 -14.11
N CYS A 323 -11.34 -23.83 -12.78
CA CYS A 323 -12.05 -24.75 -11.90
C CYS A 323 -13.57 -24.73 -12.15
N TYR A 324 -14.17 -23.55 -12.30
CA TYR A 324 -15.58 -23.41 -12.61
C TYR A 324 -15.95 -24.05 -13.96
N SER A 325 -15.08 -23.90 -14.96
CA SER A 325 -15.28 -24.52 -16.27
C SER A 325 -15.06 -26.04 -16.26
N ALA A 326 -14.08 -26.52 -15.48
CA ALA A 326 -13.74 -27.95 -15.44
C ALA A 326 -14.67 -28.77 -14.54
N TRP A 327 -15.20 -28.17 -13.48
CA TRP A 327 -16.05 -28.83 -12.49
C TRP A 327 -17.32 -28.02 -12.19
N PRO A 328 -18.26 -27.93 -13.16
CA PRO A 328 -19.49 -27.15 -12.99
C PRO A 328 -20.40 -27.68 -11.86
N ASP A 329 -20.30 -28.98 -11.54
CA ASP A 329 -21.05 -29.62 -10.43
C ASP A 329 -20.41 -29.39 -9.05
N ALA A 330 -19.22 -28.83 -8.97
CA ALA A 330 -18.44 -28.61 -7.75
C ALA A 330 -17.83 -27.18 -7.71
N LEU A 331 -18.70 -26.17 -7.79
CA LEU A 331 -18.33 -24.76 -7.83
C LEU A 331 -17.53 -24.31 -6.60
N ASP A 332 -17.72 -24.99 -5.46
CA ASP A 332 -16.98 -24.71 -4.22
C ASP A 332 -15.46 -24.91 -4.35
N ILE A 333 -14.99 -25.70 -5.31
CA ILE A 333 -13.55 -25.85 -5.60
C ILE A 333 -13.00 -24.55 -6.22
N GLY A 334 -13.69 -23.98 -7.19
CA GLY A 334 -13.31 -22.70 -7.80
C GLY A 334 -13.44 -21.54 -6.77
N ALA A 335 -14.46 -21.62 -5.92
CA ALA A 335 -14.72 -20.63 -4.89
C ALA A 335 -13.61 -20.53 -3.82
N ILE A 336 -12.81 -21.58 -3.59
CA ILE A 336 -11.59 -21.50 -2.76
C ILE A 336 -10.66 -20.41 -3.32
N PHE A 337 -10.38 -20.43 -4.61
CA PHE A 337 -9.45 -19.50 -5.25
C PHE A 337 -10.03 -18.08 -5.31
N THR A 338 -11.32 -17.93 -5.55
CA THR A 338 -12.00 -16.63 -5.54
C THR A 338 -12.01 -16.01 -4.14
N THR A 339 -12.27 -16.80 -3.10
CA THR A 339 -12.24 -16.31 -1.71
C THR A 339 -10.82 -15.87 -1.32
N ASN A 340 -9.81 -16.63 -1.71
CA ASN A 340 -8.41 -16.26 -1.49
C ASN A 340 -8.00 -15.03 -2.29
N LEU A 341 -8.46 -14.89 -3.53
CA LEU A 341 -8.28 -13.67 -4.34
C LEU A 341 -8.82 -12.45 -3.59
N ASN A 342 -10.07 -12.52 -3.13
CA ASN A 342 -10.68 -11.42 -2.37
C ASN A 342 -9.91 -11.11 -1.08
N ALA A 343 -9.48 -12.12 -0.33
CA ALA A 343 -8.72 -11.92 0.90
C ALA A 343 -7.37 -11.23 0.63
N LEU A 344 -6.65 -11.62 -0.42
CA LEU A 344 -5.42 -10.92 -0.85
C LEU A 344 -5.71 -9.50 -1.31
N LEU A 345 -6.80 -9.28 -2.04
CA LEU A 345 -7.24 -7.95 -2.47
C LEU A 345 -7.58 -7.04 -1.28
N VAL A 346 -8.17 -7.59 -0.21
CA VAL A 346 -8.37 -6.88 1.07
C VAL A 346 -7.04 -6.44 1.67
N GLY A 347 -6.12 -7.37 1.88
CA GLY A 347 -4.79 -7.10 2.46
C GLY A 347 -4.02 -6.08 1.64
N PHE A 348 -4.03 -6.20 0.32
CA PHE A 348 -3.40 -5.26 -0.60
C PHE A 348 -4.07 -3.88 -0.57
N SER A 349 -5.41 -3.83 -0.56
CA SER A 349 -6.14 -2.56 -0.47
C SER A 349 -5.83 -1.82 0.84
N TRP A 350 -5.75 -2.53 1.96
CA TRP A 350 -5.32 -1.94 3.23
C TRP A 350 -3.91 -1.36 3.14
N TYR A 351 -3.00 -2.10 2.52
CA TYR A 351 -1.63 -1.66 2.32
C TYR A 351 -1.55 -0.37 1.48
N ILE A 352 -2.27 -0.30 0.36
CA ILE A 352 -2.31 0.89 -0.50
C ILE A 352 -3.00 2.07 0.21
N ILE A 353 -4.10 1.83 0.92
CA ILE A 353 -4.78 2.86 1.72
C ILE A 353 -3.82 3.44 2.76
N LEU A 354 -3.05 2.60 3.47
CA LEU A 354 -2.04 3.02 4.43
C LEU A 354 -0.97 3.91 3.80
N ALA A 355 -0.50 3.55 2.60
CA ALA A 355 0.47 4.36 1.86
C ALA A 355 -0.06 5.75 1.55
N PHE A 356 -1.26 5.84 0.98
CA PHE A 356 -1.87 7.13 0.68
C PHE A 356 -2.25 7.92 1.94
N MET A 357 -2.63 7.25 3.04
CA MET A 357 -2.85 7.92 4.32
C MET A 357 -1.58 8.55 4.88
N SER A 358 -0.41 7.96 4.62
CA SER A 358 0.89 8.43 5.11
C SER A 358 1.48 9.56 4.26
N TYR A 359 1.39 9.44 2.94
CA TYR A 359 2.05 10.37 2.00
C TYR A 359 1.11 11.19 1.13
N GLY A 360 -0.20 10.91 1.15
CA GLY A 360 -1.18 11.59 0.33
C GLY A 360 -1.40 13.08 0.73
N TRP A 361 -1.91 13.86 -0.22
CA TRP A 361 -2.16 15.30 -0.05
C TRP A 361 -3.52 15.65 0.60
N ARG A 362 -4.37 14.65 0.85
CA ARG A 362 -5.69 14.82 1.43
C ARG A 362 -5.78 14.25 2.84
N CYS A 363 -6.91 14.50 3.49
CA CYS A 363 -7.23 13.89 4.79
C CYS A 363 -7.17 12.34 4.71
N PRO A 364 -6.62 11.63 5.71
CA PRO A 364 -6.54 10.16 5.71
C PRO A 364 -7.86 9.45 5.42
N TYR A 365 -8.97 9.97 5.93
CA TYR A 365 -10.31 9.38 5.69
C TYR A 365 -10.78 9.49 4.25
N TYR A 366 -10.29 10.48 3.50
CA TYR A 366 -10.53 10.58 2.07
C TYR A 366 -10.07 9.31 1.34
N TYR A 367 -8.85 8.86 1.65
CA TYR A 367 -8.26 7.67 1.02
C TYR A 367 -8.90 6.37 1.51
N ALA A 368 -9.26 6.28 2.79
CA ALA A 368 -9.95 5.10 3.31
C ALA A 368 -11.30 4.91 2.62
N ILE A 369 -12.15 5.94 2.60
CA ILE A 369 -13.48 5.84 2.01
C ILE A 369 -13.38 5.61 0.49
N ALA A 370 -12.44 6.31 -0.20
CA ALA A 370 -12.20 6.07 -1.63
C ALA A 370 -11.81 4.61 -1.90
N GLY A 371 -10.94 4.03 -1.06
CA GLY A 371 -10.55 2.62 -1.19
C GLY A 371 -11.73 1.66 -1.00
N TRP A 372 -12.60 1.91 -0.02
CA TRP A 372 -13.81 1.11 0.18
C TRP A 372 -14.76 1.21 -1.03
N ILE A 373 -14.97 2.41 -1.55
CA ILE A 373 -15.83 2.63 -2.73
C ILE A 373 -15.27 1.89 -3.95
N VAL A 374 -13.97 2.01 -4.21
CA VAL A 374 -13.34 1.37 -5.37
C VAL A 374 -13.39 -0.15 -5.25
N TRP A 375 -12.96 -0.72 -4.13
CA TRP A 375 -12.88 -2.16 -4.00
C TRP A 375 -14.26 -2.80 -3.81
N LEU A 376 -14.99 -2.45 -2.73
CA LEU A 376 -16.27 -3.08 -2.40
C LEU A 376 -17.38 -2.66 -3.37
N GLY A 377 -17.35 -1.40 -3.85
CA GLY A 377 -18.34 -0.89 -4.79
C GLY A 377 -18.23 -1.58 -6.14
N CYS A 378 -17.03 -1.70 -6.72
CA CYS A 378 -16.82 -2.38 -7.98
C CYS A 378 -17.23 -3.86 -7.90
N ARG A 379 -16.88 -4.55 -6.80
CA ARG A 379 -17.27 -5.94 -6.57
C ARG A 379 -18.79 -6.12 -6.51
N GLY A 380 -19.48 -5.32 -5.70
CA GLY A 380 -20.95 -5.41 -5.55
C GLY A 380 -21.69 -5.05 -6.82
N ILE A 381 -21.27 -4.00 -7.53
CA ILE A 381 -21.86 -3.61 -8.83
C ILE A 381 -21.67 -4.74 -9.85
N ALA A 382 -20.49 -5.36 -9.92
CA ALA A 382 -20.21 -6.43 -10.85
C ALA A 382 -21.15 -7.64 -10.64
N ARG A 383 -21.35 -8.07 -9.37
CA ARG A 383 -22.28 -9.18 -9.08
C ARG A 383 -23.74 -8.83 -9.41
N ILE A 384 -24.22 -7.63 -9.06
CA ILE A 384 -25.58 -7.20 -9.41
C ILE A 384 -25.76 -7.10 -10.92
N THR A 385 -24.73 -6.62 -11.64
CA THR A 385 -24.73 -6.59 -13.10
C THR A 385 -24.84 -8.00 -13.67
N LEU A 386 -24.09 -8.96 -13.12
CA LEU A 386 -24.15 -10.36 -13.54
C LEU A 386 -25.56 -10.92 -13.43
N ILE A 387 -26.24 -10.75 -12.30
CA ILE A 387 -27.62 -11.23 -12.10
C ILE A 387 -28.55 -10.69 -13.18
N ASN A 388 -28.43 -9.39 -13.48
CA ASN A 388 -29.29 -8.79 -14.51
C ASN A 388 -28.94 -9.26 -15.93
N VAL A 389 -27.66 -9.52 -16.21
CA VAL A 389 -27.21 -10.03 -17.52
C VAL A 389 -27.61 -11.49 -17.70
N THR A 390 -27.42 -12.34 -16.70
CA THR A 390 -27.80 -13.76 -16.76
C THR A 390 -29.31 -13.96 -16.85
N ALA A 391 -30.09 -13.08 -16.23
CA ALA A 391 -31.55 -13.09 -16.39
C ALA A 391 -32.01 -12.83 -17.84
N VAL A 392 -31.19 -12.12 -18.63
CA VAL A 392 -31.51 -11.79 -20.04
C VAL A 392 -30.84 -12.76 -21.02
N SER A 393 -29.62 -13.23 -20.71
CA SER A 393 -28.81 -14.06 -21.62
C SER A 393 -28.07 -15.14 -20.83
N GLN A 394 -28.39 -16.39 -21.06
CA GLN A 394 -27.66 -17.54 -20.51
C GLN A 394 -26.39 -17.83 -21.34
N ASN A 395 -25.53 -16.84 -21.50
CA ASN A 395 -24.34 -17.01 -22.35
C ASN A 395 -23.06 -17.00 -21.47
N ASP A 396 -22.63 -18.20 -21.06
CA ASP A 396 -21.42 -18.43 -20.28
C ASP A 396 -20.16 -17.88 -20.95
N LEU A 397 -20.12 -17.89 -22.30
CA LEU A 397 -18.99 -17.37 -23.07
C LEU A 397 -18.84 -15.86 -22.92
N LEU A 398 -19.95 -15.11 -22.86
CA LEU A 398 -19.93 -13.66 -22.63
C LEU A 398 -19.36 -13.32 -21.27
N MET A 399 -19.76 -14.06 -20.25
CA MET A 399 -19.26 -13.88 -18.89
C MET A 399 -17.77 -14.21 -18.78
N LEU A 400 -17.36 -15.34 -19.37
CA LEU A 400 -15.94 -15.73 -19.45
C LEU A 400 -15.11 -14.63 -20.12
N ALA A 401 -15.58 -14.10 -21.25
CA ALA A 401 -14.92 -13.02 -21.97
C ALA A 401 -14.84 -11.73 -21.13
N ALA A 402 -15.92 -11.39 -20.40
CA ALA A 402 -15.95 -10.21 -19.54
C ALA A 402 -14.92 -10.31 -18.41
N VAL A 403 -14.88 -11.44 -17.67
CA VAL A 403 -13.91 -11.66 -16.59
C VAL A 403 -12.47 -11.62 -17.11
N PHE A 404 -12.22 -12.31 -18.24
CA PHE A 404 -10.90 -12.31 -18.85
C PHE A 404 -10.46 -10.90 -19.28
N THR A 405 -11.38 -10.13 -19.88
CA THR A 405 -11.11 -8.73 -20.26
C THR A 405 -10.77 -7.87 -19.04
N MET A 406 -11.50 -8.03 -17.92
CA MET A 406 -11.22 -7.31 -16.68
C MET A 406 -9.82 -7.64 -16.12
N ILE A 407 -9.44 -8.92 -16.14
CA ILE A 407 -8.11 -9.37 -15.73
C ILE A 407 -7.04 -8.73 -16.62
N VAL A 408 -7.20 -8.78 -17.95
CA VAL A 408 -6.24 -8.19 -18.90
C VAL A 408 -6.10 -6.68 -18.68
N ILE A 409 -7.21 -5.95 -18.53
CA ILE A 409 -7.18 -4.51 -18.30
C ILE A 409 -6.48 -4.21 -16.97
N SER A 410 -6.80 -4.94 -15.88
CA SER A 410 -6.16 -4.79 -14.58
C SER A 410 -4.65 -4.96 -14.66
N THR A 411 -4.19 -6.02 -15.34
CA THR A 411 -2.78 -6.30 -15.57
C THR A 411 -2.08 -5.18 -16.32
N GLN A 412 -2.68 -4.71 -17.43
CA GLN A 412 -2.08 -3.65 -18.24
C GLN A 412 -1.96 -2.33 -17.46
N VAL A 413 -3.02 -1.95 -16.73
CA VAL A 413 -3.00 -0.72 -15.92
C VAL A 413 -2.00 -0.83 -14.77
N ALA A 414 -1.94 -1.98 -14.08
CA ALA A 414 -0.94 -2.22 -13.04
C ALA A 414 0.48 -2.16 -13.59
N PHE A 415 0.73 -2.81 -14.74
CA PHE A 415 2.04 -2.81 -15.39
C PHE A 415 2.51 -1.42 -15.78
N VAL A 416 1.64 -0.62 -16.38
CA VAL A 416 1.93 0.80 -16.71
C VAL A 416 2.25 1.60 -15.45
N ASN A 417 1.52 1.40 -14.36
CA ASN A 417 1.81 2.06 -13.09
C ASN A 417 3.21 1.72 -12.58
N PHE A 418 3.56 0.43 -12.54
CA PHE A 418 4.86 0.01 -12.02
C PHE A 418 6.03 0.40 -12.90
N LEU A 419 5.82 0.49 -14.22
CA LEU A 419 6.84 1.02 -15.14
C LEU A 419 7.06 2.53 -14.95
N ASN A 420 5.98 3.30 -14.75
CA ASN A 420 6.08 4.73 -14.54
C ASN A 420 6.75 5.08 -13.20
N VAL A 421 6.52 4.29 -12.15
CA VAL A 421 7.20 4.47 -10.85
C VAL A 421 8.72 4.41 -11.01
N ARG A 422 9.24 3.49 -11.81
CA ARG A 422 10.69 3.38 -12.06
C ARG A 422 11.31 4.60 -12.73
N LYS A 423 10.54 5.36 -13.52
CA LYS A 423 11.04 6.59 -14.15
C LYS A 423 11.27 7.73 -13.15
N PHE A 424 10.65 7.68 -11.97
CA PHE A 424 10.78 8.70 -10.94
C PHE A 424 11.81 8.36 -9.85
N GLU A 425 12.28 7.11 -9.78
CA GLU A 425 13.38 6.73 -8.92
C GLU A 425 14.68 7.04 -9.65
N ALA A 426 15.42 8.03 -9.18
CA ALA A 426 16.82 8.16 -9.51
C ALA A 426 17.58 7.01 -8.85
N VAL A 427 17.58 5.84 -9.49
CA VAL A 427 18.37 4.68 -9.05
C VAL A 427 19.85 5.07 -9.08
N PRO A 428 20.65 4.78 -8.03
CA PRO A 428 22.10 4.96 -8.10
C PRO A 428 22.67 4.28 -9.34
N GLU A 429 23.57 4.97 -10.06
CA GLU A 429 24.11 4.50 -11.35
C GLU A 429 24.71 3.08 -11.31
N GLU A 430 25.23 2.63 -10.16
CA GLU A 430 25.76 1.26 -9.98
C GLU A 430 24.65 0.19 -10.07
N GLU A 431 23.45 0.47 -9.57
CA GLU A 431 22.33 -0.47 -9.61
C GLU A 431 21.68 -0.50 -10.99
N LEU A 432 21.72 0.63 -11.73
CA LEU A 432 21.31 0.74 -13.13
C LEU A 432 22.22 -0.10 -14.05
N ALA A 433 23.54 -0.08 -13.85
CA ALA A 433 24.49 -0.87 -14.63
C ALA A 433 24.23 -2.38 -14.48
N HIS A 434 24.02 -2.87 -13.25
CA HIS A 434 23.69 -4.28 -13.00
C HIS A 434 22.30 -4.67 -13.50
N GLN A 435 21.32 -3.76 -13.49
CA GLN A 435 20.00 -4.03 -14.06
C GLN A 435 19.99 -4.01 -15.59
N HIS A 436 20.83 -3.19 -16.22
CA HIS A 436 21.01 -3.21 -17.68
C HIS A 436 21.63 -4.54 -18.17
N GLU A 437 22.64 -5.06 -17.48
CA GLU A 437 23.19 -6.38 -17.80
C GLU A 437 22.13 -7.50 -17.64
N ALA A 438 21.32 -7.46 -16.59
CA ALA A 438 20.29 -8.47 -16.36
C ALA A 438 19.12 -8.39 -17.36
N VAL A 439 18.78 -7.19 -17.87
CA VAL A 439 17.72 -7.00 -18.88
C VAL A 439 18.23 -7.37 -20.28
N GLN A 440 19.49 -7.05 -20.63
CA GLN A 440 20.11 -7.47 -21.88
C GLN A 440 20.30 -8.99 -21.97
N ALA A 441 20.47 -9.67 -20.83
CA ALA A 441 20.54 -11.13 -20.76
C ALA A 441 19.18 -11.83 -20.82
N SER A 442 18.08 -11.09 -20.86
CA SER A 442 16.72 -11.67 -20.89
C SER A 442 16.40 -12.25 -22.27
N PRO A 443 16.02 -13.54 -22.37
CA PRO A 443 15.60 -14.15 -23.65
C PRO A 443 14.45 -13.43 -24.33
N VAL A 444 13.62 -12.72 -23.58
CA VAL A 444 12.43 -12.01 -24.09
C VAL A 444 12.82 -10.77 -24.90
N VAL A 445 13.86 -10.05 -24.50
CA VAL A 445 14.38 -8.87 -25.23
C VAL A 445 14.96 -9.30 -26.59
N LYS A 446 15.64 -10.45 -26.62
CA LYS A 446 16.21 -11.05 -27.82
C LYS A 446 15.13 -11.51 -28.83
N ILE A 447 14.01 -12.04 -28.32
CA ILE A 447 12.87 -12.48 -29.15
C ILE A 447 12.12 -11.28 -29.73
N MET A 448 12.08 -10.14 -29.05
CA MET A 448 11.41 -8.91 -29.50
C MET A 448 12.24 -8.06 -30.48
N GLY A 449 13.48 -8.46 -30.81
CA GLY A 449 14.33 -7.73 -31.75
C GLY A 449 14.74 -6.32 -31.30
N LEU A 450 14.79 -6.10 -29.98
CA LEU A 450 15.13 -4.81 -29.37
C LEU A 450 16.65 -4.63 -29.16
N ASP A 451 17.47 -5.53 -29.72
CA ASP A 451 18.93 -5.56 -29.49
C ASP A 451 19.73 -4.56 -30.35
N ASP A 452 19.13 -3.89 -31.34
CA ASP A 452 19.94 -3.29 -32.42
C ASP A 452 20.03 -1.74 -32.49
N HIS A 453 19.52 -0.97 -31.54
CA HIS A 453 19.82 0.47 -31.49
C HIS A 453 19.84 1.00 -30.05
N HIS A 454 21.02 1.01 -29.45
CA HIS A 454 21.24 1.54 -28.12
C HIS A 454 21.99 2.87 -28.12
N GLU A 455 21.26 3.94 -28.20
CA GLU A 455 21.59 5.09 -27.36
C GLU A 455 21.05 4.76 -25.96
N SER A 456 21.95 4.63 -24.98
CA SER A 456 21.57 4.43 -23.59
C SER A 456 20.58 5.52 -23.16
N LEU A 457 19.53 5.17 -22.40
CA LEU A 457 18.60 6.18 -21.83
C LEU A 457 19.36 7.25 -21.00
N ALA A 458 20.53 6.90 -20.46
CA ALA A 458 21.44 7.82 -19.82
C ALA A 458 22.07 8.78 -20.84
N ASP A 459 22.47 8.28 -22.02
CA ASP A 459 23.06 9.08 -23.08
C ASP A 459 22.02 10.01 -23.71
N VAL A 460 20.79 9.53 -23.93
CA VAL A 460 19.65 10.36 -24.39
C VAL A 460 19.34 11.44 -23.37
N ARG A 461 19.28 11.11 -22.08
CA ARG A 461 19.05 12.10 -21.02
C ARG A 461 20.20 13.11 -20.92
N GLN A 462 21.43 12.65 -21.03
CA GLN A 462 22.60 13.50 -21.02
C GLN A 462 22.62 14.43 -22.24
N ALA A 463 22.31 13.90 -23.43
CA ALA A 463 22.19 14.68 -24.65
C ALA A 463 21.07 15.73 -24.55
N THR A 464 19.89 15.35 -24.04
CA THR A 464 18.77 16.27 -23.83
C THR A 464 19.12 17.38 -22.85
N MET A 465 19.71 17.04 -21.68
CA MET A 465 20.12 18.04 -20.69
C MET A 465 21.22 18.96 -21.22
N ARG A 466 22.13 18.42 -22.02
CA ARG A 466 23.16 19.24 -22.70
C ARG A 466 22.54 20.18 -23.69
N HIS A 467 21.61 19.71 -24.54
CA HIS A 467 20.89 20.55 -25.50
C HIS A 467 20.12 21.67 -24.81
N ASN A 468 19.35 21.35 -23.76
CA ASN A 468 18.60 22.35 -22.99
C ASN A 468 19.53 23.36 -22.29
N ALA A 469 20.70 22.90 -21.79
CA ALA A 469 21.70 23.79 -21.23
C ALA A 469 22.33 24.72 -22.25
N GLU A 470 22.51 24.26 -23.49
CA GLU A 470 22.99 25.09 -24.63
C GLU A 470 21.97 26.17 -25.00
N GLU A 471 20.68 25.84 -25.05
CA GLU A 471 19.60 26.80 -25.32
C GLU A 471 19.50 27.88 -24.23
N ILE A 472 19.55 27.45 -22.96
CA ILE A 472 19.62 28.37 -21.81
C ILE A 472 20.89 29.20 -21.87
N GLY A 473 22.01 28.59 -22.27
CA GLY A 473 23.28 29.26 -22.44
C GLY A 473 23.21 30.40 -23.45
N LYS A 474 22.53 30.19 -24.58
CA LYS A 474 22.28 31.24 -25.60
C LYS A 474 21.39 32.35 -25.05
N GLN A 475 20.34 32.00 -24.32
CA GLN A 475 19.38 32.97 -23.79
C GLN A 475 19.99 33.88 -22.71
N PHE A 476 20.82 33.33 -21.82
CA PHE A 476 21.39 34.04 -20.68
C PHE A 476 22.87 34.39 -20.84
N LEU A 477 23.41 34.23 -22.07
CA LEU A 477 24.81 34.52 -22.41
C LEU A 477 25.80 33.81 -21.44
N LEU A 478 25.57 32.51 -21.22
CA LEU A 478 26.50 31.69 -20.44
C LEU A 478 27.73 31.36 -21.28
N SER A 479 28.89 31.26 -20.66
CA SER A 479 30.10 30.77 -21.32
C SER A 479 30.01 29.26 -21.55
N GLU A 480 30.78 28.70 -22.49
CA GLU A 480 30.82 27.27 -22.74
C GLU A 480 31.06 26.45 -21.47
N ARG A 481 31.96 26.90 -20.61
CA ARG A 481 32.23 26.26 -19.31
C ARG A 481 31.04 26.36 -18.35
N GLU A 482 30.28 27.43 -18.36
CA GLU A 482 29.07 27.56 -17.56
C GLU A 482 27.96 26.64 -18.08
N VAL A 483 27.86 26.43 -19.39
CA VAL A 483 26.93 25.48 -20.02
C VAL A 483 27.29 24.04 -19.66
N GLU A 484 28.57 23.65 -19.71
CA GLU A 484 29.04 22.33 -19.30
C GLU A 484 28.72 22.06 -17.80
N VAL A 485 29.03 23.04 -16.95
CA VAL A 485 28.69 22.95 -15.52
C VAL A 485 27.17 22.86 -15.31
N LEU A 486 26.39 23.64 -16.03
CA LEU A 486 24.92 23.65 -15.97
C LEU A 486 24.33 22.30 -16.36
N SER A 487 24.80 21.71 -17.48
CA SER A 487 24.30 20.42 -17.95
C SER A 487 24.53 19.28 -16.95
N LEU A 488 25.72 19.18 -16.36
CA LEU A 488 26.05 18.18 -15.34
C LEU A 488 25.33 18.44 -14.02
N TYR A 489 25.22 19.71 -13.63
CA TYR A 489 24.51 20.10 -12.42
C TYR A 489 23.01 19.82 -12.51
N ALA A 490 22.40 19.98 -13.66
CA ALA A 490 21.01 19.64 -13.96
C ALA A 490 20.77 18.12 -13.96
N LEU A 491 21.75 17.31 -14.39
CA LEU A 491 21.69 15.85 -14.30
C LEU A 491 21.63 15.30 -12.85
N GLY A 492 21.80 16.15 -11.86
CA GLY A 492 21.72 15.72 -10.47
C GLY A 492 23.07 15.62 -9.76
N TRP A 493 24.18 15.95 -10.43
CA TRP A 493 25.51 15.78 -9.88
C TRP A 493 25.83 16.81 -8.79
N THR A 494 26.58 16.37 -7.79
CA THR A 494 27.08 17.26 -6.72
C THR A 494 28.18 18.16 -7.27
N GLN A 495 28.40 19.30 -6.64
CA GLN A 495 29.50 20.22 -7.02
C GLN A 495 30.87 19.53 -7.06
N LYS A 496 31.10 18.59 -6.15
CA LYS A 496 32.33 17.81 -6.09
C LYS A 496 32.47 16.90 -7.33
N ARG A 497 31.42 16.18 -7.71
CA ARG A 497 31.40 15.31 -8.87
C ARG A 497 31.51 16.09 -10.18
N VAL A 498 30.84 17.24 -10.30
CA VAL A 498 30.99 18.15 -11.44
C VAL A 498 32.44 18.64 -11.57
N ALA A 499 33.09 18.95 -10.46
CA ALA A 499 34.48 19.36 -10.44
C ALA A 499 35.44 18.24 -10.89
N GLU A 500 35.21 17.01 -10.44
CA GLU A 500 35.95 15.81 -10.82
C GLU A 500 35.82 15.54 -12.34
N GLU A 501 34.62 15.57 -12.86
CA GLU A 501 34.33 15.31 -14.29
C GLU A 501 34.93 16.35 -15.22
N LEU A 502 34.84 17.62 -14.84
CA LEU A 502 35.38 18.74 -15.65
C LEU A 502 36.86 19.05 -15.37
N PHE A 503 37.52 18.22 -14.52
CA PHE A 503 38.92 18.38 -14.11
C PHE A 503 39.23 19.79 -13.57
N ILE A 504 38.32 20.33 -12.75
CA ILE A 504 38.48 21.65 -12.09
C ILE A 504 38.40 21.48 -10.56
N SER A 505 38.80 22.54 -9.82
CA SER A 505 38.66 22.51 -8.36
C SER A 505 37.18 22.62 -7.94
N PRO A 506 36.76 22.04 -6.78
CA PRO A 506 35.41 22.22 -6.26
C PRO A 506 35.04 23.69 -6.05
N GLY A 507 36.00 24.54 -5.69
CA GLY A 507 35.84 25.99 -5.57
C GLY A 507 35.55 26.67 -6.91
N THR A 508 36.19 26.19 -7.98
CA THR A 508 35.95 26.67 -9.36
C THR A 508 34.56 26.28 -9.85
N ALA A 509 34.14 25.02 -9.59
CA ALA A 509 32.79 24.57 -9.92
C ALA A 509 31.73 25.39 -9.16
N HIS A 510 31.95 25.65 -7.88
CA HIS A 510 31.08 26.53 -7.09
C HIS A 510 30.99 27.95 -7.65
N ALA A 511 32.12 28.53 -8.09
CA ALA A 511 32.15 29.86 -8.70
C ALA A 511 31.34 29.89 -10.01
N HIS A 512 31.43 28.86 -10.85
CA HIS A 512 30.62 28.74 -12.07
C HIS A 512 29.12 28.63 -11.73
N ILE A 513 28.73 27.80 -10.79
CA ILE A 513 27.32 27.66 -10.37
C ILE A 513 26.79 28.99 -9.82
N LYS A 514 27.56 29.71 -9.03
CA LYS A 514 27.18 31.04 -8.55
C LYS A 514 26.98 32.06 -9.68
N ARG A 515 27.81 32.01 -10.74
CA ARG A 515 27.65 32.86 -11.91
C ARG A 515 26.43 32.48 -12.74
N ILE A 516 26.15 31.18 -12.87
CA ILE A 516 24.95 30.71 -13.55
C ILE A 516 23.71 31.26 -12.85
N TYR A 517 23.59 31.15 -11.54
CA TYR A 517 22.50 31.75 -10.77
C TYR A 517 22.40 33.26 -10.97
N ALA A 518 23.53 33.96 -10.94
CA ALA A 518 23.56 35.41 -11.13
C ALA A 518 23.11 35.86 -12.53
N LYS A 519 23.43 35.04 -13.57
CA LYS A 519 23.07 35.36 -14.96
C LYS A 519 21.63 34.94 -15.29
N THR A 520 21.15 33.83 -14.73
CA THR A 520 19.81 33.33 -15.01
C THR A 520 18.73 33.95 -14.14
N GLY A 521 19.11 34.57 -13.02
CA GLY A 521 18.15 35.08 -12.02
C GLY A 521 17.43 33.98 -11.25
N LEU A 522 17.86 32.72 -11.36
CA LEU A 522 17.32 31.59 -10.63
C LEU A 522 18.05 31.47 -9.28
N HIS A 523 17.38 30.93 -8.26
CA HIS A 523 17.91 30.92 -6.89
C HIS A 523 18.08 29.52 -6.31
N SER A 524 17.55 28.50 -6.98
CA SER A 524 17.63 27.12 -6.55
C SER A 524 17.86 26.17 -7.71
N ARG A 525 18.41 24.97 -7.40
CA ARG A 525 18.57 23.92 -8.39
C ARG A 525 17.24 23.45 -8.95
N GLN A 526 16.19 23.46 -8.15
CA GLN A 526 14.85 23.07 -8.58
C GLN A 526 14.32 24.06 -9.63
N GLU A 527 14.53 25.35 -9.43
CA GLU A 527 14.16 26.37 -10.42
C GLU A 527 14.89 26.21 -11.75
N ILE A 528 16.17 25.80 -11.71
CA ILE A 528 16.93 25.46 -12.92
C ILE A 528 16.27 24.28 -13.64
N LEU A 529 15.93 23.21 -12.92
CA LEU A 529 15.30 22.02 -13.49
C LEU A 529 13.93 22.36 -14.09
N ASP A 530 13.10 23.08 -13.35
CA ASP A 530 11.77 23.50 -13.80
C ASP A 530 11.85 24.41 -15.04
N TYR A 531 12.91 25.22 -15.14
CA TYR A 531 13.16 26.07 -16.30
C TYR A 531 13.63 25.24 -17.50
N MET A 532 14.50 24.25 -17.29
CA MET A 532 14.98 23.35 -18.34
C MET A 532 13.87 22.47 -18.92
N GLU A 533 12.91 22.04 -18.11
CA GLU A 533 11.76 21.24 -18.56
C GLU A 533 10.88 21.99 -19.59
N LYS A 534 10.84 23.30 -19.53
CA LYS A 534 10.10 24.11 -20.51
C LYS A 534 10.64 24.03 -21.93
N TYR A 535 11.89 23.60 -22.11
CA TYR A 535 12.49 23.40 -23.44
C TYR A 535 12.34 21.96 -23.95
N THR A 536 11.76 21.06 -23.16
CA THR A 536 11.53 19.65 -23.54
C THR A 536 10.13 19.43 -24.11
N SER A 537 9.26 20.43 -24.05
CA SER A 537 7.91 20.46 -24.64
C SER A 537 7.97 21.24 -25.99
#